data_94b199aa6143bf1424ccd1ac31b262a9
#
_entry.id   94b199aa6143bf1424ccd1ac31b262a9
#
_cell.length_a   1.000
_cell.length_b   1.000
_cell.length_c   1.000
_cell.angle_alpha   90.00
_cell.angle_beta   90.00
_cell.angle_gamma   90.00
#
_symmetry.space_group_name_H-M   'P 1'
#
loop_
_entity.id
_entity.type
_entity.pdbx_description
1 polymer ?
#
loop_
_entity_poly.entity_id
_entity_poly.type
_entity_poly.pdbx_seq_one_letter_code
_entity_poly.pdbx_strand_id
1 'polypeptide(L)'
;MHDHDDSRDDSPRTRRRPFLSAAGASVVGIAGLAGCLGDENGDDSGSGGNGGGDDHDDDHDHGPGSVADADPMNQPVDPSGVSWDDLGDLEGTLTIYSGRTPDQIDLVFEQLEQRYDGLTISRNYDDNDAQVNSLVQEGDATPADVFYSQDPGALNAVADEGLTQALPEDVVDTVPGSYRSPDGQWSGVSGRVRSIFYNSDRLDETPFDSWDELPTDIISYAEDDRFNGIISTRPNSGTFRGFIQAMVERKGEDTTRRWVRDFMDHDPTLYGSGSTQAVEVNRGGDDDPIVGLGNSYYAARILNEDPDAPIRVAFTEGDAGALFSVAGICATANVDDPELVAELARHLVAVEGQEFMMDDNGEFPVVEGVDYVGDLPGPDELDSPEFDLTSFDTELQEANDLLEDEGMMPL
;
A
#
# COMPACT_ATOMS: atom_id res chain seq x y z
N MET A 1 -44.85 -21.89 -32.31
CA MET A 1 -44.82 -22.98 -31.33
C MET A 1 -43.41 -23.53 -31.35
N HIS A 2 -42.54 -22.86 -30.53
CA HIS A 2 -41.30 -23.40 -29.98
C HIS A 2 -40.84 -22.38 -28.96
N ASP A 3 -41.05 -22.73 -27.69
CA ASP A 3 -40.63 -22.02 -26.51
C ASP A 3 -39.09 -22.13 -26.40
N HIS A 4 -38.41 -21.01 -26.20
CA HIS A 4 -37.07 -20.98 -25.68
C HIS A 4 -37.16 -20.60 -24.21
N ASP A 5 -36.85 -21.57 -23.39
CA ASP A 5 -36.69 -21.54 -21.94
C ASP A 5 -35.40 -20.77 -21.62
N ASP A 6 -35.56 -19.61 -21.02
CA ASP A 6 -34.47 -18.75 -20.55
C ASP A 6 -34.32 -19.03 -19.05
N SER A 7 -33.58 -20.07 -18.73
CA SER A 7 -33.22 -20.38 -17.33
C SER A 7 -32.04 -19.51 -16.89
N ARG A 8 -32.35 -18.38 -16.26
CA ARG A 8 -31.38 -17.61 -15.48
C ARG A 8 -31.02 -18.42 -14.24
N ASP A 9 -29.76 -18.79 -14.14
CA ASP A 9 -29.17 -19.39 -12.96
C ASP A 9 -29.04 -18.29 -11.88
N ASP A 10 -29.94 -18.33 -10.91
CA ASP A 10 -30.00 -17.46 -9.76
C ASP A 10 -29.28 -18.18 -8.60
N SER A 11 -27.95 -18.21 -8.63
CA SER A 11 -27.14 -18.67 -7.51
C SER A 11 -27.11 -17.56 -6.45
N PRO A 12 -27.47 -17.84 -5.20
CA PRO A 12 -27.51 -16.81 -4.17
C PRO A 12 -26.10 -16.43 -3.74
N ARG A 13 -25.70 -15.19 -4.01
CA ARG A 13 -24.55 -14.57 -3.36
C ARG A 13 -24.72 -14.67 -1.84
N THR A 14 -23.83 -15.38 -1.20
CA THR A 14 -23.82 -15.54 0.25
C THR A 14 -23.46 -14.20 0.89
N ARG A 15 -24.46 -13.48 1.41
CA ARG A 15 -24.23 -12.27 2.22
C ARG A 15 -23.49 -12.68 3.47
N ARG A 16 -22.28 -12.11 3.68
CA ARG A 16 -21.55 -12.19 4.95
C ARG A 16 -22.48 -11.70 6.07
N ARG A 17 -22.54 -12.43 7.16
CA ARG A 17 -23.30 -12.03 8.37
C ARG A 17 -22.44 -11.07 9.18
N PRO A 18 -22.98 -9.92 9.65
CA PRO A 18 -22.24 -9.09 10.58
C PRO A 18 -22.08 -9.82 11.92
N PHE A 19 -20.86 -9.88 12.43
CA PHE A 19 -20.56 -10.37 13.77
C PHE A 19 -21.05 -9.36 14.80
N LEU A 20 -22.02 -9.75 15.61
CA LEU A 20 -22.47 -9.02 16.78
C LEU A 20 -21.44 -9.26 17.91
N SER A 21 -20.59 -8.28 18.19
CA SER A 21 -19.77 -8.25 19.39
C SER A 21 -20.64 -8.02 20.63
N ALA A 22 -20.68 -9.00 21.52
CA ALA A 22 -21.30 -8.88 22.81
C ALA A 22 -20.35 -8.13 23.77
N ALA A 23 -20.66 -6.87 24.06
CA ALA A 23 -19.96 -6.08 25.06
C ALA A 23 -20.24 -6.63 26.47
N GLY A 24 -19.23 -7.25 27.08
CA GLY A 24 -19.20 -7.59 28.50
C GLY A 24 -18.55 -6.47 29.31
N ALA A 25 -19.33 -5.68 30.00
CA ALA A 25 -18.87 -4.67 30.93
C ALA A 25 -18.28 -5.31 32.18
N SER A 26 -17.01 -5.06 32.50
CA SER A 26 -16.45 -5.26 33.84
C SER A 26 -15.85 -3.98 34.37
N VAL A 27 -16.57 -3.36 35.31
CA VAL A 27 -16.13 -2.24 36.12
C VAL A 27 -15.23 -2.73 37.23
N VAL A 28 -13.99 -2.27 37.29
CA VAL A 28 -13.21 -2.22 38.54
C VAL A 28 -12.54 -0.87 38.63
N GLY A 29 -13.02 -0.06 39.55
CA GLY A 29 -12.35 1.17 39.97
C GLY A 29 -11.29 0.88 41.00
N ILE A 30 -10.20 1.67 41.00
CA ILE A 30 -9.46 2.01 42.22
C ILE A 30 -8.81 3.39 42.03
N ALA A 31 -8.93 4.13 43.13
CA ALA A 31 -8.62 5.53 43.32
C ALA A 31 -7.13 5.86 43.49
N GLY A 32 -6.77 7.04 43.04
CA GLY A 32 -6.07 8.08 43.83
C GLY A 32 -4.57 7.94 44.06
N LEU A 33 -3.85 8.95 43.65
CA LEU A 33 -3.14 9.84 44.56
C LEU A 33 -2.47 11.00 43.79
N ALA A 34 -2.69 12.18 44.30
CA ALA A 34 -2.13 13.46 43.86
C ALA A 34 -0.72 13.68 44.39
N GLY A 35 0.05 14.54 43.72
CA GLY A 35 1.30 15.09 44.28
C GLY A 35 2.08 15.93 43.30
N CYS A 36 1.76 17.22 43.26
CA CYS A 36 2.59 18.44 43.51
C CYS A 36 3.76 18.77 42.60
N LEU A 37 3.59 19.81 41.81
CA LEU A 37 4.26 21.14 41.81
C LEU A 37 5.79 21.18 41.82
N GLY A 38 6.31 21.86 40.82
CA GLY A 38 7.66 22.46 40.81
C GLY A 38 7.88 23.30 39.56
N ASP A 39 7.56 24.59 39.68
CA ASP A 39 7.98 25.69 38.81
C ASP A 39 9.48 25.87 38.89
N GLU A 40 10.17 26.20 37.79
CA GLU A 40 11.03 27.38 37.71
C GLU A 40 11.65 27.60 36.32
N ASN A 41 11.64 28.85 35.94
CA ASN A 41 12.17 29.53 34.79
C ASN A 41 13.68 29.35 34.52
N GLY A 42 14.04 29.49 33.23
CA GLY A 42 15.40 29.80 32.82
C GLY A 42 15.52 30.03 31.32
N ASP A 43 15.43 31.29 30.91
CA ASP A 43 15.88 31.81 29.61
C ASP A 43 17.31 31.35 29.29
N ASP A 44 17.62 30.93 28.08
CA ASP A 44 18.59 31.66 27.27
C ASP A 44 18.62 31.22 25.80
N SER A 45 18.81 32.19 24.97
CA SER A 45 18.93 32.26 23.53
C SER A 45 20.14 31.54 22.94
N GLY A 46 19.97 30.95 21.76
CA GLY A 46 21.10 30.51 20.93
C GLY A 46 20.76 29.82 19.63
N SER A 47 20.40 30.62 18.65
CA SER A 47 20.76 30.54 17.21
C SER A 47 21.25 29.24 16.59
N GLY A 48 20.55 28.81 15.55
CA GLY A 48 21.13 28.37 14.28
C GLY A 48 21.32 26.86 14.12
N GLY A 49 20.59 26.27 13.22
CA GLY A 49 20.88 24.94 12.74
C GLY A 49 19.76 24.45 11.87
N ASN A 50 19.92 24.60 10.64
CA ASN A 50 19.47 23.85 9.49
C ASN A 50 18.68 22.58 9.85
N GLY A 51 17.36 22.62 9.70
CA GLY A 51 16.51 21.45 9.85
C GLY A 51 16.44 20.73 8.53
N GLY A 52 17.02 19.54 8.47
CA GLY A 52 16.56 18.53 7.53
C GLY A 52 15.12 18.17 7.92
N GLY A 53 14.20 18.22 7.00
CA GLY A 53 12.84 17.74 7.21
C GLY A 53 12.91 16.23 7.26
N ASP A 54 12.72 15.69 8.44
CA ASP A 54 12.40 14.28 8.60
C ASP A 54 10.94 14.14 8.20
N ASP A 55 10.71 13.78 6.95
CA ASP A 55 9.42 13.26 6.51
C ASP A 55 9.26 11.84 7.09
N HIS A 56 8.98 11.80 8.39
CA HIS A 56 8.39 10.60 8.94
C HIS A 56 6.99 10.48 8.33
N ASP A 57 6.76 9.43 7.55
CA ASP A 57 5.44 8.91 7.31
C ASP A 57 4.88 8.45 8.65
N ASP A 58 4.47 9.43 9.49
CA ASP A 58 3.68 9.16 10.68
C ASP A 58 2.27 8.78 10.25
N ASP A 59 2.13 7.61 9.60
CA ASP A 59 0.86 6.89 9.52
C ASP A 59 0.51 6.31 10.91
N HIS A 60 0.85 7.03 11.99
CA HIS A 60 0.37 6.75 13.33
C HIS A 60 -1.02 7.35 13.53
N ASP A 61 -1.93 7.06 12.63
CA ASP A 61 -3.34 7.23 12.95
C ASP A 61 -3.86 5.93 13.56
N HIS A 62 -3.72 5.83 14.86
CA HIS A 62 -4.47 4.87 15.66
C HIS A 62 -5.94 5.27 15.64
N GLY A 63 -6.60 5.07 14.50
CA GLY A 63 -8.06 5.07 14.47
C GLY A 63 -8.58 4.04 15.48
N PRO A 64 -9.65 4.33 16.20
CA PRO A 64 -10.25 3.37 17.14
C PRO A 64 -10.87 2.24 16.32
N GLY A 65 -10.19 1.14 16.20
CA GLY A 65 -10.67 -0.01 15.44
C GLY A 65 -9.57 -0.69 14.64
N SER A 66 -8.39 -0.84 15.22
CA SER A 66 -7.44 -1.79 14.64
C SER A 66 -8.15 -3.14 14.58
N VAL A 67 -8.15 -3.77 13.42
CA VAL A 67 -8.69 -5.11 13.17
C VAL A 67 -7.88 -6.18 13.95
N ALA A 68 -7.34 -5.81 15.11
CA ALA A 68 -6.54 -6.65 15.99
C ALA A 68 -7.27 -7.89 16.51
N ASP A 69 -8.56 -8.04 16.17
CA ASP A 69 -9.37 -9.22 16.54
C ASP A 69 -9.72 -10.11 15.34
N ALA A 70 -9.35 -9.74 14.10
CA ALA A 70 -9.45 -10.66 12.99
C ALA A 70 -8.24 -11.59 13.05
N ASP A 71 -8.47 -12.86 13.31
CA ASP A 71 -7.45 -13.90 13.18
C ASP A 71 -7.44 -14.34 11.71
N PRO A 72 -6.51 -13.84 10.86
CA PRO A 72 -6.44 -14.21 9.46
C PRO A 72 -6.23 -15.72 9.28
N MET A 73 -5.69 -16.42 10.29
CA MET A 73 -5.52 -17.85 10.30
C MET A 73 -6.85 -18.64 10.42
N ASN A 74 -7.93 -18.00 10.84
CA ASN A 74 -9.25 -18.61 10.94
C ASN A 74 -10.20 -18.21 9.79
N GLN A 75 -9.72 -17.48 8.78
CA GLN A 75 -10.50 -17.20 7.59
C GLN A 75 -10.72 -18.47 6.76
N PRO A 76 -11.85 -18.60 6.04
CA PRO A 76 -12.04 -19.70 5.12
C PRO A 76 -11.01 -19.59 3.99
N VAL A 77 -10.06 -20.50 3.94
CA VAL A 77 -9.03 -20.58 2.91
C VAL A 77 -9.67 -21.05 1.60
N ASP A 78 -9.42 -20.35 0.50
CA ASP A 78 -9.73 -20.87 -0.82
C ASP A 78 -8.75 -22.01 -1.13
N PRO A 79 -9.21 -23.23 -1.47
CA PRO A 79 -8.34 -24.38 -1.69
C PRO A 79 -7.47 -24.28 -2.95
N SER A 80 -7.52 -23.20 -3.71
CA SER A 80 -6.80 -23.03 -4.98
C SER A 80 -5.31 -22.73 -4.83
N GLY A 81 -4.86 -22.25 -3.68
CA GLY A 81 -3.46 -21.91 -3.40
C GLY A 81 -2.76 -22.90 -2.45
N VAL A 82 -1.47 -22.67 -2.20
CA VAL A 82 -0.69 -23.42 -1.19
C VAL A 82 -0.98 -22.83 0.18
N SER A 83 -1.37 -23.71 1.15
CA SER A 83 -1.63 -23.31 2.54
C SER A 83 -0.37 -23.38 3.39
N TRP A 84 -0.32 -22.61 4.46
CA TRP A 84 0.72 -22.74 5.50
C TRP A 84 0.80 -24.16 6.11
N ASP A 85 -0.29 -24.93 6.06
CA ASP A 85 -0.30 -26.33 6.52
C ASP A 85 0.52 -27.26 5.60
N ASP A 86 0.74 -26.85 4.36
CA ASP A 86 1.49 -27.60 3.35
C ASP A 86 2.96 -27.18 3.25
N LEU A 87 3.37 -26.13 4.01
CA LEU A 87 4.72 -25.58 4.03
C LEU A 87 5.58 -26.14 5.17
N GLY A 88 6.88 -25.86 5.13
CA GLY A 88 7.81 -26.21 6.18
C GLY A 88 7.63 -25.33 7.43
N ASP A 89 8.08 -25.85 8.58
CA ASP A 89 8.10 -25.05 9.81
C ASP A 89 9.15 -23.92 9.69
N LEU A 90 8.82 -22.75 10.22
CA LEU A 90 9.78 -21.65 10.38
C LEU A 90 10.50 -21.79 11.73
N GLU A 91 11.82 -21.99 11.71
CA GLU A 91 12.64 -22.09 12.91
C GLU A 91 13.94 -21.28 12.75
N GLY A 92 14.15 -20.28 13.60
CA GLY A 92 15.33 -19.43 13.57
C GLY A 92 15.04 -17.98 13.93
N THR A 93 15.98 -17.11 13.59
CA THR A 93 15.84 -15.67 13.80
C THR A 93 16.03 -14.96 12.46
N LEU A 94 15.12 -14.07 12.13
CA LEU A 94 15.22 -13.19 10.97
C LEU A 94 15.25 -11.73 11.40
N THR A 95 16.06 -10.93 10.73
CA THR A 95 16.07 -9.49 10.83
C THR A 95 15.52 -8.89 9.54
N ILE A 96 14.40 -8.18 9.64
CA ILE A 96 13.73 -7.57 8.50
C ILE A 96 13.93 -6.06 8.56
N TYR A 97 14.49 -5.50 7.50
CA TYR A 97 14.44 -4.07 7.22
C TYR A 97 13.19 -3.81 6.38
N SER A 98 12.31 -2.97 6.87
CA SER A 98 11.00 -2.75 6.26
C SER A 98 10.80 -1.29 5.90
N GLY A 99 10.47 -1.07 4.63
CA GLY A 99 9.90 0.17 4.13
C GLY A 99 8.38 0.23 4.31
N ARG A 100 7.77 -0.83 4.87
CA ARG A 100 6.36 -0.89 5.25
C ARG A 100 6.22 -0.53 6.71
N THR A 101 5.07 0.01 7.10
CA THR A 101 4.80 0.41 8.47
C THR A 101 4.39 -0.78 9.36
N PRO A 102 4.51 -0.68 10.71
CA PRO A 102 4.08 -1.74 11.61
C PRO A 102 2.64 -2.21 11.40
N ASP A 103 1.71 -1.27 11.20
CA ASP A 103 0.29 -1.57 10.96
C ASP A 103 0.02 -2.31 9.65
N GLN A 104 0.99 -2.35 8.73
CA GLN A 104 0.87 -3.07 7.47
C GLN A 104 1.38 -4.50 7.53
N ILE A 105 2.30 -4.85 8.44
CA ILE A 105 2.93 -6.18 8.42
C ILE A 105 3.15 -6.83 9.78
N ASP A 106 2.98 -6.12 10.91
CA ASP A 106 3.24 -6.75 12.21
C ASP A 106 2.31 -7.91 12.48
N LEU A 107 1.04 -7.80 12.10
CA LEU A 107 0.06 -8.83 12.38
C LEU A 107 0.42 -10.16 11.69
N VAL A 108 0.83 -10.17 10.42
CA VAL A 108 1.24 -11.40 9.73
C VAL A 108 2.48 -12.01 10.38
N PHE A 109 3.44 -11.19 10.79
CA PHE A 109 4.63 -11.69 11.48
C PHE A 109 4.31 -12.23 12.87
N GLU A 110 3.44 -11.56 13.62
CA GLU A 110 2.97 -12.06 14.92
C GLU A 110 2.20 -13.38 14.79
N GLN A 111 1.41 -13.56 13.75
CA GLN A 111 0.74 -14.83 13.47
C GLN A 111 1.74 -15.92 13.15
N LEU A 112 2.77 -15.66 12.37
CA LEU A 112 3.84 -16.62 12.10
C LEU A 112 4.62 -16.97 13.38
N GLU A 113 4.98 -15.99 14.21
CA GLU A 113 5.66 -16.22 15.49
C GLU A 113 4.77 -16.99 16.50
N GLN A 114 3.45 -16.80 16.48
CA GLN A 114 2.52 -17.58 17.29
C GLN A 114 2.36 -19.01 16.79
N ARG A 115 2.40 -19.22 15.49
CA ARG A 115 2.30 -20.54 14.87
C ARG A 115 3.57 -21.37 15.07
N TYR A 116 4.73 -20.73 14.98
CA TYR A 116 6.04 -21.38 15.00
C TYR A 116 6.85 -20.95 16.24
N ASP A 117 6.77 -21.70 17.33
CA ASP A 117 7.44 -21.41 18.61
C ASP A 117 8.97 -21.18 18.48
N GLY A 118 9.57 -21.69 17.40
CA GLY A 118 11.01 -21.57 17.12
C GLY A 118 11.40 -20.31 16.33
N LEU A 119 10.43 -19.55 15.82
CA LEU A 119 10.65 -18.35 14.99
C LEU A 119 10.77 -17.10 15.86
N THR A 120 11.72 -16.24 15.49
CA THR A 120 11.81 -14.87 16.03
C THR A 120 12.08 -13.90 14.87
N ILE A 121 11.27 -12.86 14.73
CA ILE A 121 11.43 -11.84 13.71
C ILE A 121 11.74 -10.50 14.36
N SER A 122 12.97 -10.01 14.14
CA SER A 122 13.39 -8.64 14.50
C SER A 122 13.03 -7.70 13.35
N ARG A 123 12.33 -6.61 13.65
CA ARG A 123 11.81 -5.66 12.65
C ARG A 123 12.47 -4.30 12.83
N ASN A 124 12.97 -3.73 11.74
CA ASN A 124 13.50 -2.37 11.66
C ASN A 124 12.69 -1.61 10.63
N TYR A 125 11.90 -0.63 11.09
CA TYR A 125 11.00 0.18 10.28
C TYR A 125 11.61 1.52 9.97
N ASP A 126 11.58 1.88 8.68
CA ASP A 126 11.91 3.22 8.18
C ASP A 126 11.29 3.35 6.78
N ASP A 127 11.38 4.51 6.14
CA ASP A 127 10.97 4.62 4.75
C ASP A 127 11.89 3.81 3.81
N ASN A 128 11.40 3.53 2.58
CA ASN A 128 12.16 2.75 1.62
C ASN A 128 13.53 3.33 1.31
N ASP A 129 13.62 4.67 1.13
CA ASP A 129 14.86 5.34 0.75
C ASP A 129 15.88 5.25 1.89
N ALA A 130 15.44 5.40 3.14
CA ALA A 130 16.28 5.22 4.32
C ALA A 130 16.76 3.78 4.48
N GLN A 131 15.91 2.79 4.25
CA GLN A 131 16.29 1.37 4.29
C GLN A 131 17.30 1.02 3.20
N VAL A 132 17.07 1.48 1.96
CA VAL A 132 18.04 1.30 0.85
C VAL A 132 19.39 1.94 1.20
N ASN A 133 19.39 3.18 1.69
CA ASN A 133 20.60 3.85 2.12
C ASN A 133 21.32 3.10 3.24
N SER A 134 20.60 2.54 4.19
CA SER A 134 21.17 1.73 5.29
C SER A 134 21.84 0.47 4.74
N LEU A 135 21.15 -0.29 3.87
CA LEU A 135 21.68 -1.49 3.24
C LEU A 135 22.94 -1.19 2.40
N VAL A 136 22.93 -0.10 1.63
CA VAL A 136 24.10 0.32 0.84
C VAL A 136 25.29 0.72 1.73
N GLN A 137 25.03 1.44 2.84
CA GLN A 137 26.10 1.85 3.76
C GLN A 137 26.68 0.68 4.55
N GLU A 138 25.85 -0.27 4.94
CA GLU A 138 26.24 -1.47 5.71
C GLU A 138 26.92 -2.50 4.82
N GLY A 139 26.47 -2.60 3.57
CA GLY A 139 27.03 -3.55 2.58
C GLY A 139 27.04 -4.98 3.12
N ASP A 140 28.18 -5.66 2.97
CA ASP A 140 28.37 -7.04 3.46
C ASP A 140 28.23 -7.21 4.98
N ALA A 141 28.15 -6.13 5.74
CA ALA A 141 28.03 -6.16 7.19
C ALA A 141 26.61 -5.87 7.68
N THR A 142 25.65 -5.77 6.78
CA THR A 142 24.24 -5.56 7.17
C THR A 142 23.76 -6.69 8.09
N PRO A 143 23.04 -6.38 9.18
CA PRO A 143 22.39 -7.39 9.98
C PRO A 143 21.04 -7.85 9.39
N ALA A 144 20.57 -7.21 8.31
CA ALA A 144 19.31 -7.55 7.68
C ALA A 144 19.41 -8.85 6.89
N ASP A 145 18.47 -9.76 7.11
CA ASP A 145 18.27 -10.97 6.32
C ASP A 145 17.34 -10.72 5.14
N VAL A 146 16.35 -9.85 5.36
CA VAL A 146 15.29 -9.51 4.40
C VAL A 146 15.13 -8.01 4.32
N PHE A 147 14.94 -7.49 3.11
CA PHE A 147 14.37 -6.18 2.88
C PHE A 147 12.93 -6.34 2.36
N TYR A 148 11.95 -5.75 3.06
CA TYR A 148 10.56 -5.74 2.68
C TYR A 148 10.16 -4.33 2.26
N SER A 149 9.97 -4.13 0.98
CA SER A 149 9.73 -2.83 0.36
C SER A 149 8.25 -2.58 0.06
N GLN A 150 7.86 -1.31 0.08
CA GLN A 150 6.56 -0.86 -0.42
C GLN A 150 6.48 -0.82 -1.95
N ASP A 151 7.59 -0.77 -2.67
CA ASP A 151 7.61 -0.62 -4.13
C ASP A 151 8.79 -1.36 -4.78
N PRO A 152 8.67 -1.71 -6.07
CA PRO A 152 9.71 -2.43 -6.79
C PRO A 152 10.96 -1.59 -7.06
N GLY A 153 10.85 -0.25 -7.09
CA GLY A 153 12.01 0.63 -7.33
C GLY A 153 13.09 0.45 -6.26
N ALA A 154 12.68 0.45 -4.99
CA ALA A 154 13.61 0.22 -3.88
C ALA A 154 14.23 -1.20 -3.90
N LEU A 155 13.46 -2.22 -4.34
CA LEU A 155 13.98 -3.59 -4.50
C LEU A 155 15.01 -3.66 -5.63
N ASN A 156 14.74 -3.01 -6.76
CA ASN A 156 15.69 -2.91 -7.87
C ASN A 156 16.98 -2.21 -7.43
N ALA A 157 16.86 -1.12 -6.63
CA ALA A 157 18.00 -0.40 -6.11
C ALA A 157 18.98 -1.29 -5.35
N VAL A 158 18.46 -2.09 -4.43
CA VAL A 158 19.27 -2.99 -3.62
C VAL A 158 19.85 -4.11 -4.49
N ALA A 159 19.09 -4.59 -5.49
CA ALA A 159 19.55 -5.60 -6.43
C ALA A 159 20.67 -5.08 -7.36
N ASP A 160 20.54 -3.86 -7.89
CA ASP A 160 21.52 -3.24 -8.79
C ASP A 160 22.86 -2.96 -8.09
N GLU A 161 22.85 -2.68 -6.79
CA GLU A 161 24.05 -2.59 -5.96
C GLU A 161 24.67 -3.97 -5.64
N GLY A 162 24.04 -5.07 -6.07
CA GLY A 162 24.51 -6.43 -5.81
C GLY A 162 24.37 -6.86 -4.35
N LEU A 163 23.44 -6.24 -3.62
CA LEU A 163 23.19 -6.50 -2.20
C LEU A 163 22.09 -7.52 -1.95
N THR A 164 21.63 -8.21 -2.98
CA THR A 164 20.63 -9.27 -2.91
C THR A 164 21.19 -10.62 -3.34
N GLN A 165 20.55 -11.70 -2.94
CA GLN A 165 20.71 -13.02 -3.52
C GLN A 165 19.38 -13.54 -4.05
N ALA A 166 19.44 -14.35 -5.11
CA ALA A 166 18.24 -14.86 -5.74
C ALA A 166 17.46 -15.76 -4.79
N LEU A 167 16.15 -15.53 -4.70
CA LEU A 167 15.21 -16.45 -4.07
C LEU A 167 15.09 -17.73 -4.91
N PRO A 168 14.75 -18.87 -4.29
CA PRO A 168 14.55 -20.12 -5.03
C PRO A 168 13.46 -20.01 -6.10
N GLU A 169 13.64 -20.75 -7.21
CA GLU A 169 12.74 -20.72 -8.37
C GLU A 169 11.31 -21.11 -7.98
N ASP A 170 11.12 -22.05 -7.06
CA ASP A 170 9.80 -22.46 -6.58
C ASP A 170 9.08 -21.35 -5.80
N VAL A 171 9.80 -20.41 -5.18
CA VAL A 171 9.22 -19.22 -4.53
C VAL A 171 8.78 -18.22 -5.59
N VAL A 172 9.71 -17.83 -6.47
CA VAL A 172 9.44 -16.76 -7.43
C VAL A 172 8.46 -17.18 -8.53
N ASP A 173 8.38 -18.46 -8.88
CA ASP A 173 7.46 -18.95 -9.91
C ASP A 173 5.99 -19.00 -9.48
N THR A 174 5.70 -18.85 -8.17
CA THR A 174 4.32 -18.66 -7.69
C THR A 174 3.75 -17.29 -8.05
N VAL A 175 4.63 -16.32 -8.34
CA VAL A 175 4.26 -14.93 -8.66
C VAL A 175 4.45 -14.69 -10.16
N PRO A 176 3.46 -14.11 -10.87
CA PRO A 176 3.60 -13.78 -12.30
C PRO A 176 4.87 -12.99 -12.61
N GLY A 177 5.46 -13.25 -13.78
CA GLY A 177 6.73 -12.64 -14.18
C GLY A 177 6.73 -11.11 -14.22
N SER A 178 5.57 -10.48 -14.36
CA SER A 178 5.39 -9.02 -14.28
C SER A 178 5.51 -8.45 -12.86
N TYR A 179 5.48 -9.29 -11.83
CA TYR A 179 5.49 -8.87 -10.42
C TYR A 179 6.72 -9.36 -9.65
N ARG A 180 7.78 -9.74 -10.34
CA ARG A 180 9.04 -10.21 -9.78
C ARG A 180 10.23 -9.83 -10.65
N SER A 181 11.44 -9.85 -10.10
CA SER A 181 12.62 -9.69 -10.97
C SER A 181 12.83 -10.93 -11.84
N PRO A 182 13.30 -10.75 -13.09
CA PRO A 182 13.50 -11.87 -14.03
C PRO A 182 14.50 -12.92 -13.55
N ASP A 183 15.45 -12.53 -12.70
CA ASP A 183 16.53 -13.37 -12.15
C ASP A 183 16.30 -13.75 -10.68
N GLY A 184 15.09 -13.49 -10.15
CA GLY A 184 14.71 -13.88 -8.80
C GLY A 184 15.30 -13.06 -7.66
N GLN A 185 15.92 -11.90 -7.96
CA GLN A 185 16.53 -11.06 -6.92
C GLN A 185 15.49 -10.50 -5.92
N TRP A 186 14.23 -10.39 -6.35
CA TRP A 186 13.10 -10.04 -5.49
C TRP A 186 11.80 -10.66 -6.02
N SER A 187 10.81 -10.77 -5.16
CA SER A 187 9.46 -11.22 -5.47
C SER A 187 8.41 -10.28 -4.87
N GLY A 188 7.34 -10.03 -5.64
CA GLY A 188 6.14 -9.38 -5.12
C GLY A 188 5.46 -10.24 -4.05
N VAL A 189 4.82 -9.58 -3.10
CA VAL A 189 4.04 -10.21 -2.02
C VAL A 189 2.59 -9.76 -2.07
N SER A 190 2.33 -8.49 -2.37
CA SER A 190 0.97 -7.95 -2.48
C SER A 190 0.89 -6.87 -3.55
N GLY A 191 -0.30 -6.72 -4.14
CA GLY A 191 -0.57 -5.78 -5.21
C GLY A 191 -1.33 -4.56 -4.76
N ARG A 192 -1.11 -3.45 -5.46
CA ARG A 192 -1.87 -2.22 -5.30
C ARG A 192 -2.07 -1.53 -6.63
N VAL A 193 -3.17 -0.81 -6.76
CA VAL A 193 -3.51 -0.08 -7.98
C VAL A 193 -3.66 1.40 -7.65
N ARG A 194 -3.12 2.25 -8.53
CA ARG A 194 -3.49 3.66 -8.52
C ARG A 194 -4.96 3.80 -8.84
N SER A 195 -5.62 4.72 -8.17
CA SER A 195 -7.07 4.89 -8.29
C SER A 195 -7.49 6.32 -8.08
N ILE A 196 -8.74 6.56 -8.37
CA ILE A 196 -9.47 7.77 -8.05
C ILE A 196 -10.46 7.39 -6.95
N PHE A 197 -10.35 7.96 -5.77
CA PHE A 197 -11.38 7.82 -4.76
C PHE A 197 -12.14 9.14 -4.58
N TYR A 198 -13.42 9.04 -4.25
CA TYR A 198 -14.30 10.20 -4.14
C TYR A 198 -15.38 9.98 -3.08
N ASN A 199 -15.91 11.07 -2.56
CA ASN A 199 -17.02 11.03 -1.61
C ASN A 199 -18.37 11.04 -2.34
N SER A 200 -19.07 9.91 -2.33
CA SER A 200 -20.33 9.74 -3.08
C SER A 200 -21.45 10.66 -2.61
N ASP A 201 -21.44 11.13 -1.36
CA ASP A 201 -22.48 11.95 -0.78
C ASP A 201 -22.34 13.45 -1.14
N ARG A 202 -21.20 13.84 -1.74
CA ARG A 202 -20.89 15.24 -2.06
C ARG A 202 -21.03 15.59 -3.55
N LEU A 203 -21.80 14.82 -4.31
CA LEU A 203 -21.99 15.07 -5.74
C LEU A 203 -22.55 16.46 -6.03
N ASP A 204 -23.49 16.94 -5.22
CA ASP A 204 -24.14 18.26 -5.35
C ASP A 204 -23.22 19.45 -5.04
N GLU A 205 -22.03 19.20 -4.47
CA GLU A 205 -20.98 20.20 -4.27
C GLU A 205 -19.97 20.24 -5.44
N THR A 206 -20.17 19.42 -6.47
CA THR A 206 -19.29 19.33 -7.64
C THR A 206 -19.99 19.86 -8.90
N PRO A 207 -19.24 20.17 -9.97
CA PRO A 207 -19.81 20.49 -11.28
C PRO A 207 -20.34 19.28 -12.06
N PHE A 208 -20.29 18.06 -11.51
CA PHE A 208 -20.77 16.84 -12.16
C PHE A 208 -22.25 16.61 -11.93
N ASP A 209 -22.97 16.11 -12.93
CA ASP A 209 -24.38 15.70 -12.79
C ASP A 209 -24.49 14.25 -12.28
N SER A 210 -23.44 13.42 -12.48
CA SER A 210 -23.33 12.01 -12.03
C SER A 210 -21.87 11.66 -11.85
N TRP A 211 -21.58 10.73 -10.91
CA TRP A 211 -20.24 10.14 -10.78
C TRP A 211 -19.82 9.30 -11.99
N ASP A 212 -20.77 8.88 -12.84
CA ASP A 212 -20.47 8.22 -14.13
C ASP A 212 -19.78 9.15 -15.14
N GLU A 213 -19.70 10.44 -14.85
CA GLU A 213 -18.97 11.42 -15.68
C GLU A 213 -17.49 11.57 -15.32
N LEU A 214 -17.02 10.85 -14.28
CA LEU A 214 -15.59 10.85 -13.98
C LEU A 214 -14.81 10.32 -15.20
N PRO A 215 -13.72 10.98 -15.58
CA PRO A 215 -12.91 10.53 -16.71
C PRO A 215 -12.35 9.13 -16.52
N THR A 216 -12.30 8.35 -17.60
CA THR A 216 -11.63 7.05 -17.63
C THR A 216 -10.17 7.14 -18.11
N ASP A 217 -9.65 8.33 -18.29
CA ASP A 217 -8.24 8.57 -18.63
C ASP A 217 -7.61 9.59 -17.68
N ILE A 218 -6.34 9.36 -17.34
CA ILE A 218 -5.63 10.18 -16.35
C ILE A 218 -5.33 11.60 -16.83
N ILE A 219 -5.24 11.82 -18.15
CA ILE A 219 -4.94 13.15 -18.71
C ILE A 219 -6.08 14.11 -18.41
N SER A 220 -7.31 13.65 -18.53
CA SER A 220 -8.51 14.45 -18.27
C SER A 220 -8.62 14.96 -16.83
N TYR A 221 -8.00 14.27 -15.85
CA TYR A 221 -7.96 14.74 -14.45
C TYR A 221 -7.11 16.00 -14.26
N ALA A 222 -6.25 16.35 -15.19
CA ALA A 222 -5.50 17.59 -15.18
C ALA A 222 -6.06 18.64 -16.17
N GLU A 223 -6.81 18.23 -17.22
CA GLU A 223 -7.30 19.13 -18.25
C GLU A 223 -8.74 19.61 -18.01
N ASP A 224 -9.51 18.97 -17.13
CA ASP A 224 -10.92 19.28 -16.89
C ASP A 224 -11.09 20.26 -15.72
N ASP A 225 -11.47 21.49 -16.00
CA ASP A 225 -11.71 22.57 -15.03
C ASP A 225 -12.74 22.21 -13.93
N ARG A 226 -13.51 21.12 -14.11
CA ARG A 226 -14.47 20.65 -13.09
C ARG A 226 -13.79 20.15 -11.81
N PHE A 227 -12.50 19.86 -11.86
CA PHE A 227 -11.71 19.46 -10.70
C PHE A 227 -11.12 20.63 -9.90
N ASN A 228 -11.29 21.87 -10.33
CA ASN A 228 -10.78 23.05 -9.63
C ASN A 228 -11.22 23.10 -8.16
N GLY A 229 -10.26 23.06 -7.25
CA GLY A 229 -10.44 23.18 -5.80
C GLY A 229 -11.09 21.96 -5.10
N ILE A 230 -11.36 20.86 -5.82
CA ILE A 230 -11.99 19.67 -5.25
C ILE A 230 -11.11 18.41 -5.29
N ILE A 231 -9.95 18.49 -5.95
CA ILE A 231 -9.04 17.36 -6.17
C ILE A 231 -7.86 17.38 -5.20
N SER A 232 -7.32 16.21 -4.93
CA SER A 232 -6.16 16.03 -4.04
C SER A 232 -5.23 14.92 -4.51
N THR A 233 -3.98 14.95 -4.05
CA THR A 233 -3.03 13.87 -4.24
C THR A 233 -1.92 13.89 -3.18
N ARG A 234 -1.12 12.79 -3.12
CA ARG A 234 0.10 12.68 -2.32
C ARG A 234 1.32 12.54 -3.24
N PRO A 235 2.05 13.63 -3.54
CA PRO A 235 3.15 13.60 -4.52
C PRO A 235 4.45 12.98 -3.98
N ASN A 236 4.70 12.98 -2.68
CA ASN A 236 5.95 12.52 -2.06
C ASN A 236 6.04 11.00 -1.86
N SER A 237 5.07 10.21 -2.32
CA SER A 237 5.12 8.75 -2.19
C SER A 237 5.90 8.08 -3.33
N GLY A 238 6.60 6.98 -3.05
CA GLY A 238 7.28 6.16 -4.05
C GLY A 238 6.32 5.70 -5.16
N THR A 239 5.09 5.32 -4.81
CA THR A 239 4.07 4.93 -5.80
C THR A 239 3.58 6.07 -6.68
N PHE A 240 3.59 7.32 -6.19
CA PHE A 240 3.29 8.47 -7.04
C PHE A 240 4.45 8.77 -8.00
N ARG A 241 5.68 8.69 -7.51
CA ARG A 241 6.87 8.81 -8.36
C ARG A 241 6.89 7.74 -9.45
N GLY A 242 6.58 6.48 -9.11
CA GLY A 242 6.39 5.41 -10.09
C GLY A 242 5.28 5.69 -11.12
N PHE A 243 4.18 6.31 -10.69
CA PHE A 243 3.14 6.80 -11.60
C PHE A 243 3.67 7.87 -12.57
N ILE A 244 4.48 8.83 -12.09
CA ILE A 244 5.11 9.83 -12.95
C ILE A 244 6.05 9.19 -13.97
N GLN A 245 6.87 8.21 -13.56
CA GLN A 245 7.72 7.44 -14.49
C GLN A 245 6.89 6.72 -15.55
N ALA A 246 5.81 6.03 -15.14
CA ALA A 246 4.89 5.38 -16.07
C ALA A 246 4.23 6.39 -17.05
N MET A 247 3.93 7.60 -16.60
CA MET A 247 3.46 8.67 -17.46
C MET A 247 4.53 9.11 -18.47
N VAL A 248 5.79 9.27 -18.04
CA VAL A 248 6.91 9.61 -18.93
C VAL A 248 7.12 8.53 -19.98
N GLU A 249 7.14 7.27 -19.56
CA GLU A 249 7.32 6.14 -20.49
C GLU A 249 6.22 6.08 -21.55
N ARG A 250 4.96 6.24 -21.15
CA ARG A 250 3.82 6.06 -22.05
C ARG A 250 3.41 7.28 -22.84
N LYS A 251 3.56 8.46 -22.28
CA LYS A 251 3.07 9.73 -22.88
C LYS A 251 4.21 10.69 -23.24
N GLY A 252 5.43 10.42 -22.78
CA GLY A 252 6.61 11.26 -22.95
C GLY A 252 6.69 12.38 -21.91
N GLU A 253 7.91 12.82 -21.63
CA GLU A 253 8.23 13.84 -20.61
C GLU A 253 7.45 15.15 -20.81
N ASP A 254 7.39 15.68 -22.02
CA ASP A 254 6.68 16.95 -22.29
C ASP A 254 5.18 16.88 -21.94
N THR A 255 4.55 15.72 -22.15
CA THR A 255 3.14 15.52 -21.81
C THR A 255 2.97 15.38 -20.30
N THR A 256 3.87 14.67 -19.64
CA THR A 256 3.86 14.49 -18.19
C THR A 256 4.07 15.81 -17.46
N ARG A 257 5.06 16.62 -17.88
CA ARG A 257 5.29 17.97 -17.34
C ARG A 257 4.06 18.87 -17.50
N ARG A 258 3.39 18.78 -18.64
CA ARG A 258 2.15 19.54 -18.86
C ARG A 258 1.05 19.05 -17.90
N TRP A 259 0.89 17.75 -17.78
CA TRP A 259 -0.08 17.16 -16.86
C TRP A 259 0.12 17.62 -15.41
N VAL A 260 1.36 17.62 -14.92
CA VAL A 260 1.69 18.09 -13.56
C VAL A 260 1.31 19.55 -13.38
N ARG A 261 1.65 20.40 -14.36
CA ARG A 261 1.34 21.84 -14.32
C ARG A 261 -0.16 22.11 -14.36
N ASP A 262 -0.86 21.48 -15.31
CA ASP A 262 -2.31 21.65 -15.48
C ASP A 262 -3.06 21.11 -14.23
N PHE A 263 -2.57 20.02 -13.63
CA PHE A 263 -3.08 19.49 -12.35
C PHE A 263 -2.89 20.50 -11.20
N MET A 264 -1.73 21.14 -11.12
CA MET A 264 -1.46 22.18 -10.12
C MET A 264 -2.28 23.45 -10.32
N ASP A 265 -2.68 23.75 -11.57
CA ASP A 265 -3.58 24.88 -11.88
C ASP A 265 -4.99 24.68 -11.28
N HIS A 266 -5.38 23.46 -10.90
CA HIS A 266 -6.62 23.17 -10.17
C HIS A 266 -6.59 23.56 -8.69
N ASP A 267 -5.46 24.08 -8.16
CA ASP A 267 -5.27 24.36 -6.72
C ASP A 267 -5.56 23.12 -5.86
N PRO A 268 -4.89 21.98 -6.13
CA PRO A 268 -5.17 20.73 -5.46
C PRO A 268 -4.73 20.75 -4.00
N THR A 269 -5.44 19.98 -3.13
CA THR A 269 -4.92 19.70 -1.79
C THR A 269 -3.82 18.65 -1.88
N LEU A 270 -2.60 18.99 -1.42
CA LEU A 270 -1.46 18.08 -1.38
C LEU A 270 -1.30 17.50 0.02
N TYR A 271 -1.09 16.19 0.11
CA TYR A 271 -0.96 15.45 1.36
C TYR A 271 0.44 14.86 1.54
N GLY A 272 0.92 14.80 2.79
CA GLY A 272 2.08 14.00 3.19
C GLY A 272 1.72 12.53 3.41
N SER A 273 0.45 12.22 3.76
CA SER A 273 -0.05 10.87 4.07
C SER A 273 -1.24 10.51 3.17
N GLY A 274 -1.19 9.31 2.57
CA GLY A 274 -2.30 8.81 1.74
C GLY A 274 -3.49 8.33 2.59
N SER A 275 -3.25 7.86 3.82
CA SER A 275 -4.30 7.53 4.77
C SER A 275 -5.08 8.78 5.16
N THR A 276 -4.37 9.86 5.55
CA THR A 276 -5.00 11.16 5.84
C THR A 276 -5.82 11.67 4.66
N GLN A 277 -5.28 11.60 3.44
CA GLN A 277 -5.99 11.97 2.22
C GLN A 277 -7.33 11.22 2.09
N ALA A 278 -7.30 9.89 2.18
CA ALA A 278 -8.50 9.07 2.04
C ALA A 278 -9.52 9.32 3.17
N VAL A 279 -9.03 9.46 4.42
CA VAL A 279 -9.88 9.78 5.59
C VAL A 279 -10.58 11.13 5.41
N GLU A 280 -9.89 12.17 4.91
CA GLU A 280 -10.50 13.48 4.71
C GLU A 280 -11.50 13.47 3.56
N VAL A 281 -11.19 12.82 2.44
CA VAL A 281 -12.18 12.62 1.36
C VAL A 281 -13.41 11.87 1.90
N ASN A 282 -13.21 10.81 2.70
CA ASN A 282 -14.32 10.06 3.31
C ASN A 282 -15.14 10.91 4.29
N ARG A 283 -14.46 11.67 5.16
CA ARG A 283 -15.11 12.51 6.18
C ARG A 283 -15.99 13.59 5.58
N GLY A 284 -15.57 14.22 4.49
CA GLY A 284 -16.34 15.21 3.75
C GLY A 284 -16.61 16.50 4.53
N GLY A 285 -15.62 17.03 5.25
CA GLY A 285 -15.69 18.35 5.87
C GLY A 285 -15.74 19.49 4.84
N ASP A 286 -16.16 20.69 5.24
CA ASP A 286 -16.36 21.86 4.35
C ASP A 286 -15.08 22.24 3.57
N ASP A 287 -13.91 22.02 4.16
CA ASP A 287 -12.60 22.31 3.55
C ASP A 287 -11.90 21.05 2.98
N ASP A 288 -12.51 19.86 3.12
CA ASP A 288 -11.94 18.60 2.65
C ASP A 288 -12.09 18.46 1.14
N PRO A 289 -11.13 17.84 0.45
CA PRO A 289 -11.26 17.53 -0.97
C PRO A 289 -12.39 16.52 -1.19
N ILE A 290 -12.94 16.52 -2.40
CA ILE A 290 -14.03 15.61 -2.77
C ILE A 290 -13.49 14.41 -3.56
N VAL A 291 -12.39 14.63 -4.30
CA VAL A 291 -11.74 13.64 -5.17
C VAL A 291 -10.27 13.51 -4.78
N GLY A 292 -9.76 12.29 -4.76
CA GLY A 292 -8.35 12.01 -4.49
C GLY A 292 -7.73 11.09 -5.54
N LEU A 293 -6.53 11.44 -6.02
CA LEU A 293 -5.66 10.53 -6.76
C LEU A 293 -4.74 9.83 -5.76
N GLY A 294 -4.96 8.54 -5.54
CA GLY A 294 -4.22 7.79 -4.53
C GLY A 294 -4.13 6.30 -4.84
N ASN A 295 -3.70 5.52 -3.87
CA ASN A 295 -3.72 4.07 -3.99
C ASN A 295 -5.05 3.51 -3.48
N SER A 296 -5.56 2.50 -4.17
CA SER A 296 -6.88 1.90 -3.91
C SER A 296 -7.03 1.37 -2.48
N TYR A 297 -5.96 0.83 -1.90
CA TYR A 297 -6.00 0.19 -0.59
C TYR A 297 -6.38 1.15 0.56
N TYR A 298 -6.11 2.45 0.45
CA TYR A 298 -6.55 3.41 1.48
C TYR A 298 -8.08 3.51 1.57
N ALA A 299 -8.75 3.50 0.42
CA ALA A 299 -10.21 3.47 0.38
C ALA A 299 -10.75 2.08 0.75
N ALA A 300 -10.08 1.01 0.32
CA ALA A 300 -10.45 -0.36 0.66
C ALA A 300 -10.44 -0.60 2.18
N ARG A 301 -9.42 -0.13 2.89
CA ARG A 301 -9.35 -0.21 4.37
C ARG A 301 -10.56 0.47 5.04
N ILE A 302 -10.92 1.66 4.58
CA ILE A 302 -12.09 2.37 5.12
C ILE A 302 -13.38 1.57 4.86
N LEU A 303 -13.54 1.01 3.66
CA LEU A 303 -14.71 0.21 3.29
C LEU A 303 -14.76 -1.14 4.02
N ASN A 304 -13.60 -1.75 4.32
CA ASN A 304 -13.52 -2.96 5.13
C ASN A 304 -14.00 -2.70 6.57
N GLU A 305 -13.63 -1.53 7.14
CA GLU A 305 -14.07 -1.12 8.49
C GLU A 305 -15.55 -0.67 8.51
N ASP A 306 -15.96 0.12 7.52
CA ASP A 306 -17.31 0.65 7.39
C ASP A 306 -17.81 0.52 5.93
N PRO A 307 -18.52 -0.57 5.59
CA PRO A 307 -19.05 -0.76 4.24
C PRO A 307 -20.08 0.31 3.81
N ASP A 308 -20.65 1.06 4.75
CA ASP A 308 -21.57 2.16 4.48
C ASP A 308 -20.87 3.54 4.36
N ALA A 309 -19.53 3.58 4.52
CA ALA A 309 -18.75 4.81 4.33
C ALA A 309 -19.01 5.43 2.95
N PRO A 310 -19.03 6.78 2.83
CA PRO A 310 -19.32 7.43 1.55
C PRO A 310 -18.18 7.36 0.52
N ILE A 311 -16.98 6.96 0.91
CA ILE A 311 -15.87 6.84 -0.03
C ILE A 311 -16.16 5.77 -1.09
N ARG A 312 -15.85 6.06 -2.35
CA ARG A 312 -15.96 5.13 -3.49
C ARG A 312 -14.70 5.22 -4.32
N VAL A 313 -14.44 4.18 -5.12
CA VAL A 313 -13.25 4.07 -5.95
C VAL A 313 -13.64 3.96 -7.42
N ALA A 314 -12.94 4.69 -8.27
CA ALA A 314 -12.97 4.57 -9.72
C ALA A 314 -11.54 4.33 -10.23
N PHE A 315 -11.43 3.71 -11.39
CA PHE A 315 -10.15 3.45 -12.05
C PHE A 315 -10.16 4.07 -13.44
N THR A 316 -8.98 4.49 -13.90
CA THR A 316 -8.79 4.82 -15.32
C THR A 316 -8.59 3.55 -16.13
N GLU A 317 -8.68 3.64 -17.45
CA GLU A 317 -8.62 2.50 -18.35
C GLU A 317 -7.37 2.56 -19.24
N GLY A 318 -6.53 1.54 -19.19
CA GLY A 318 -5.39 1.37 -20.11
C GLY A 318 -4.28 2.42 -20.00
N ASP A 319 -4.20 3.15 -18.90
CA ASP A 319 -3.19 4.20 -18.72
C ASP A 319 -2.51 4.18 -17.32
N ALA A 320 -1.58 5.11 -17.09
CA ALA A 320 -0.79 5.17 -15.85
C ALA A 320 -1.63 5.46 -14.60
N GLY A 321 -2.86 5.99 -14.75
CA GLY A 321 -3.75 6.25 -13.63
C GLY A 321 -4.31 4.98 -12.98
N ALA A 322 -4.24 3.83 -13.67
CA ALA A 322 -4.55 2.51 -13.14
C ALA A 322 -3.28 1.65 -13.01
N LEU A 323 -2.12 2.25 -12.77
CA LEU A 323 -0.86 1.51 -12.58
C LEU A 323 -1.00 0.49 -11.45
N PHE A 324 -0.82 -0.79 -11.82
CA PHE A 324 -0.66 -1.86 -10.84
C PHE A 324 0.82 -1.95 -10.44
N SER A 325 1.10 -1.97 -9.16
CA SER A 325 2.44 -2.11 -8.59
C SER A 325 2.40 -3.10 -7.43
N VAL A 326 3.57 -3.53 -6.96
CA VAL A 326 3.66 -4.52 -5.87
C VAL A 326 4.49 -3.99 -4.70
N ALA A 327 4.15 -4.43 -3.51
CA ALA A 327 5.09 -4.54 -2.41
C ALA A 327 5.78 -5.90 -2.51
N GLY A 328 7.04 -5.99 -2.11
CA GLY A 328 7.77 -7.23 -2.28
C GLY A 328 8.96 -7.35 -1.34
N ILE A 329 9.59 -8.51 -1.38
CA ILE A 329 10.76 -8.84 -0.56
C ILE A 329 11.95 -9.27 -1.40
N CYS A 330 13.13 -9.07 -0.85
CA CYS A 330 14.37 -9.70 -1.30
C CYS A 330 15.15 -10.27 -0.12
N ALA A 331 15.94 -11.32 -0.38
CA ALA A 331 16.98 -11.78 0.55
C ALA A 331 18.21 -10.90 0.40
N THR A 332 18.85 -10.50 1.49
CA THR A 332 20.13 -9.77 1.40
C THR A 332 21.26 -10.69 0.95
N ALA A 333 22.33 -10.14 0.34
CA ALA A 333 23.41 -10.92 -0.26
C ALA A 333 24.14 -11.84 0.72
N ASN A 334 24.18 -11.49 2.00
CA ASN A 334 24.98 -12.17 3.03
C ASN A 334 24.13 -12.77 4.14
N VAL A 335 22.88 -13.10 3.87
CA VAL A 335 22.01 -13.74 4.86
C VAL A 335 22.62 -15.07 5.33
N ASP A 336 22.59 -15.31 6.65
CA ASP A 336 23.16 -16.51 7.27
C ASP A 336 22.33 -17.79 6.96
N ASP A 337 20.99 -17.64 6.87
CA ASP A 337 20.06 -18.74 6.58
C ASP A 337 19.14 -18.39 5.40
N PRO A 338 19.59 -18.58 4.17
CA PRO A 338 18.79 -18.28 2.99
C PRO A 338 17.56 -19.17 2.84
N GLU A 339 17.57 -20.38 3.42
CA GLU A 339 16.40 -21.26 3.37
C GLU A 339 15.28 -20.76 4.27
N LEU A 340 15.60 -20.21 5.45
CA LEU A 340 14.61 -19.58 6.31
C LEU A 340 13.97 -18.34 5.67
N VAL A 341 14.76 -17.53 4.93
CA VAL A 341 14.21 -16.43 4.15
C VAL A 341 13.30 -16.93 3.02
N ALA A 342 13.71 -17.98 2.33
CA ALA A 342 12.88 -18.59 1.28
C ALA A 342 11.57 -19.16 1.86
N GLU A 343 11.63 -19.79 3.03
CA GLU A 343 10.44 -20.31 3.69
C GLU A 343 9.51 -19.19 4.17
N LEU A 344 10.04 -18.08 4.70
CA LEU A 344 9.25 -16.88 4.97
C LEU A 344 8.56 -16.37 3.69
N ALA A 345 9.30 -16.29 2.59
CA ALA A 345 8.73 -15.85 1.30
C ALA A 345 7.58 -16.75 0.84
N ARG A 346 7.72 -18.10 0.98
CA ARG A 346 6.64 -19.05 0.68
C ARG A 346 5.39 -18.79 1.53
N HIS A 347 5.56 -18.48 2.81
CA HIS A 347 4.46 -18.16 3.72
C HIS A 347 3.75 -16.87 3.36
N LEU A 348 4.49 -15.82 2.94
CA LEU A 348 3.90 -14.55 2.54
C LEU A 348 3.10 -14.65 1.22
N VAL A 349 3.48 -15.55 0.32
CA VAL A 349 2.76 -15.80 -0.95
C VAL A 349 1.79 -16.98 -0.87
N ALA A 350 1.71 -17.67 0.26
CA ALA A 350 0.69 -18.68 0.53
C ALA A 350 -0.71 -18.03 0.68
N VAL A 351 -1.76 -18.85 0.65
CA VAL A 351 -3.15 -18.36 0.71
C VAL A 351 -3.38 -17.50 1.93
N GLU A 352 -2.96 -17.94 3.13
CA GLU A 352 -3.16 -17.18 4.36
C GLU A 352 -2.38 -15.86 4.38
N GLY A 353 -1.16 -15.84 3.82
CA GLY A 353 -0.39 -14.61 3.64
C GLY A 353 -1.08 -13.62 2.70
N GLN A 354 -1.67 -14.11 1.61
CA GLN A 354 -2.41 -13.30 0.65
C GLN A 354 -3.75 -12.81 1.23
N GLU A 355 -4.47 -13.67 1.99
CA GLU A 355 -5.70 -13.27 2.68
C GLU A 355 -5.43 -12.15 3.68
N PHE A 356 -4.32 -12.24 4.43
CA PHE A 356 -3.89 -11.16 5.31
C PHE A 356 -3.73 -9.83 4.56
N MET A 357 -3.05 -9.84 3.41
CA MET A 357 -2.86 -8.61 2.62
C MET A 357 -4.17 -8.04 2.09
N MET A 358 -5.16 -8.88 1.78
CA MET A 358 -6.47 -8.42 1.34
C MET A 358 -7.32 -7.85 2.50
N ASP A 359 -7.41 -8.60 3.59
CA ASP A 359 -8.34 -8.29 4.68
C ASP A 359 -7.85 -7.10 5.54
N ASP A 360 -6.56 -7.08 5.90
CA ASP A 360 -6.01 -6.03 6.77
C ASP A 360 -5.51 -4.80 5.98
N ASN A 361 -4.83 -5.04 4.85
CA ASN A 361 -4.25 -3.94 4.10
C ASN A 361 -5.13 -3.43 2.96
N GLY A 362 -6.18 -4.16 2.57
CA GLY A 362 -6.97 -3.82 1.40
C GLY A 362 -6.19 -3.91 0.08
N GLU A 363 -5.09 -4.68 0.09
CA GLU A 363 -4.21 -4.89 -1.07
C GLU A 363 -4.72 -6.07 -1.91
N PHE A 364 -4.22 -6.21 -3.13
CA PHE A 364 -4.60 -7.28 -4.05
C PHE A 364 -3.66 -8.48 -3.90
N PRO A 365 -4.16 -9.72 -4.10
CA PRO A 365 -3.30 -10.88 -4.21
C PRO A 365 -2.45 -10.79 -5.48
N VAL A 366 -1.23 -11.34 -5.42
CA VAL A 366 -0.30 -11.39 -6.56
C VAL A 366 -0.02 -12.83 -7.02
N VAL A 367 -0.67 -13.80 -6.44
CA VAL A 367 -0.48 -15.23 -6.71
C VAL A 367 -1.63 -15.76 -7.53
N GLU A 368 -1.35 -16.51 -8.59
CA GLU A 368 -2.38 -17.20 -9.37
C GLU A 368 -3.14 -18.22 -8.50
N GLY A 369 -4.46 -18.22 -8.62
CA GLY A 369 -5.34 -19.14 -7.90
C GLY A 369 -5.79 -18.65 -6.51
N VAL A 370 -5.39 -17.46 -6.11
CA VAL A 370 -5.97 -16.76 -4.95
C VAL A 370 -6.92 -15.68 -5.46
N ASP A 371 -8.22 -15.89 -5.23
CA ASP A 371 -9.24 -14.95 -5.68
C ASP A 371 -9.27 -13.71 -4.78
N TYR A 372 -9.39 -12.53 -5.39
CA TYR A 372 -9.63 -11.30 -4.65
C TYR A 372 -11.05 -11.31 -4.06
N VAL A 373 -11.16 -11.08 -2.75
CA VAL A 373 -12.44 -11.12 -2.03
C VAL A 373 -12.88 -9.78 -1.44
N GLY A 374 -12.16 -8.69 -1.74
CA GLY A 374 -12.49 -7.34 -1.28
C GLY A 374 -13.68 -6.71 -2.01
N ASP A 375 -14.04 -5.49 -1.60
CA ASP A 375 -15.19 -4.74 -2.15
C ASP A 375 -14.86 -3.95 -3.43
N LEU A 376 -13.59 -3.90 -3.84
CA LEU A 376 -13.16 -3.30 -5.11
C LEU A 376 -13.24 -4.29 -6.27
N PRO A 377 -13.23 -3.83 -7.54
CA PRO A 377 -13.02 -4.72 -8.68
C PRO A 377 -11.72 -5.52 -8.52
N GLY A 378 -11.78 -6.82 -8.82
CA GLY A 378 -10.59 -7.69 -8.77
C GLY A 378 -9.53 -7.30 -9.81
N PRO A 379 -8.27 -7.75 -9.66
CA PRO A 379 -7.19 -7.42 -10.61
C PRO A 379 -7.54 -7.76 -12.06
N ASP A 380 -8.26 -8.84 -12.30
CA ASP A 380 -8.70 -9.29 -13.63
C ASP A 380 -9.80 -8.40 -14.26
N GLU A 381 -10.48 -7.60 -13.46
CA GLU A 381 -11.52 -6.66 -13.90
C GLU A 381 -10.97 -5.26 -14.18
N LEU A 382 -9.70 -5.01 -13.81
CA LEU A 382 -9.03 -3.73 -14.01
C LEU A 382 -8.37 -3.70 -15.38
N ASP A 383 -8.62 -2.65 -16.16
CA ASP A 383 -7.85 -2.36 -17.38
C ASP A 383 -6.52 -1.66 -17.00
N SER A 384 -5.73 -2.35 -16.18
CA SER A 384 -4.40 -1.91 -15.79
C SER A 384 -3.40 -2.30 -16.89
N PRO A 385 -2.68 -1.36 -17.46
CA PRO A 385 -1.68 -1.70 -18.45
C PRO A 385 -0.48 -2.41 -17.80
N GLU A 386 0.08 -3.36 -18.50
CA GLU A 386 1.36 -3.95 -18.09
C GLU A 386 2.46 -2.88 -18.11
N PHE A 387 3.20 -2.80 -17.02
CA PHE A 387 4.42 -2.02 -16.87
C PHE A 387 5.57 -2.95 -16.52
N ASP A 388 6.72 -2.65 -17.04
CA ASP A 388 7.95 -3.30 -16.60
C ASP A 388 8.39 -2.72 -15.26
N LEU A 389 7.98 -3.38 -14.16
CA LEU A 389 8.32 -2.92 -12.81
C LEU A 389 9.84 -2.97 -12.52
N THR A 390 10.64 -3.67 -13.36
CA THR A 390 12.10 -3.67 -13.25
C THR A 390 12.74 -2.43 -13.85
N SER A 391 11.98 -1.68 -14.67
CA SER A 391 12.42 -0.38 -15.22
C SER A 391 12.11 0.79 -14.27
N PHE A 392 11.34 0.59 -13.22
CA PHE A 392 11.20 1.58 -12.15
C PHE A 392 12.52 1.68 -11.41
N ASP A 393 13.39 2.47 -11.98
CA ASP A 393 14.72 2.69 -11.49
C ASP A 393 14.70 3.53 -10.20
N THR A 394 15.73 3.35 -9.41
CA THR A 394 16.14 4.21 -8.29
C THR A 394 16.32 5.67 -8.66
N GLU A 395 16.35 6.04 -9.93
CA GLU A 395 16.26 7.43 -10.39
C GLU A 395 14.85 8.00 -10.21
N LEU A 396 14.24 7.74 -9.03
CA LEU A 396 13.18 8.57 -8.46
C LEU A 396 13.57 10.07 -8.51
N GLN A 397 14.87 10.33 -8.65
CA GLN A 397 15.39 11.69 -8.78
C GLN A 397 14.84 12.39 -10.04
N GLU A 398 14.74 11.71 -11.20
CA GLU A 398 14.18 12.32 -12.40
C GLU A 398 12.69 12.67 -12.23
N ALA A 399 11.93 11.79 -11.56
CA ALA A 399 10.54 12.07 -11.23
C ALA A 399 10.41 13.20 -10.21
N ASN A 400 11.28 13.24 -9.19
CA ASN A 400 11.33 14.34 -8.22
C ASN A 400 11.68 15.66 -8.89
N ASP A 401 12.74 15.70 -9.72
CA ASP A 401 13.15 16.91 -10.44
C ASP A 401 12.02 17.42 -11.34
N LEU A 402 11.28 16.52 -12.00
CA LEU A 402 10.11 16.88 -12.79
C LEU A 402 9.01 17.50 -11.94
N LEU A 403 8.67 16.89 -10.80
CA LEU A 403 7.64 17.38 -9.88
C LEU A 403 8.03 18.75 -9.27
N GLU A 404 9.29 18.90 -8.85
CA GLU A 404 9.82 20.16 -8.32
C GLU A 404 9.81 21.28 -9.36
N ASP A 405 10.27 21.00 -10.60
CA ASP A 405 10.30 21.96 -11.70
C ASP A 405 8.91 22.50 -12.05
N GLU A 406 7.87 21.66 -11.92
CA GLU A 406 6.48 22.03 -12.23
C GLU A 406 5.69 22.45 -10.96
N GLY A 407 6.34 22.53 -9.79
CA GLY A 407 5.80 23.13 -8.57
C GLY A 407 4.90 22.21 -7.73
N MET A 408 4.94 20.89 -7.95
CA MET A 408 4.16 19.92 -7.16
C MET A 408 4.89 19.43 -5.90
N MET A 409 6.18 19.69 -5.74
CA MET A 409 7.02 19.34 -4.60
C MET A 409 7.75 20.57 -4.05
N PRO A 410 8.24 20.57 -2.80
CA PRO A 410 7.94 19.67 -1.66
C PRO A 410 6.89 20.27 -0.73
N LEU A 411 6.27 19.43 0.06
CA LEU A 411 5.48 19.87 1.23
C LEU A 411 6.35 19.91 2.47
#